data_9f8dc5b37e1e2b938ea82400659b0aff
#
_entry.id   9f8dc5b37e1e2b938ea82400659b0aff
#
_cell.length_a   1.000
_cell.length_b   1.000
_cell.length_c   1.000
_cell.angle_alpha   90.00
_cell.angle_beta   90.00
_cell.angle_gamma   90.00
#
_symmetry.space_group_name_H-M   'P 1'
#
loop_
_entity.id
_entity.type
_entity.pdbx_description
1 polymer ?
#
loop_
_entity_poly.entity_id
_entity_poly.type
_entity_poly.pdbx_seq_one_letter_code
_entity_poly.pdbx_strand_id
1 'polypeptide(L)'
;MATGFGFTLNAVDGRARSGVIHTPRGEIRTPAFMPVGTAATVKAMLPDSVRATGADILLGNTYHLMLRPTAERIARLGGLHRFMNWDRPILTDSGGFQVMSLAALRKMSEEGVKFSSHIDGSKHMLSPERSMEIQKLLGSDIVMAFDECPALPATDEAVARSMRLSMRWAQRSRDAFGDRPGHALFGIMQGGVNQDLRGESAGALRAIGFDGYAVGGLAVGEGQEAMFSVLDYAPGMLPEDRPRYLMGVGKPDDIVGAVERGIDMFDCVLPTRSGRNGQAFTHHGPINIRNAKFAEDQGPKIGRAHV
;
A
#
# COMPACT_ATOMS: atom_id res chain seq x y z
N MET A 1 -24.81 11.95 -6.09
CA MET A 1 -23.43 11.54 -5.72
C MET A 1 -22.96 10.53 -6.75
N ALA A 2 -21.72 10.63 -7.23
CA ALA A 2 -21.18 9.66 -8.17
C ALA A 2 -21.23 8.26 -7.52
N THR A 3 -21.90 7.31 -8.18
CA THR A 3 -22.09 5.94 -7.66
C THR A 3 -20.92 5.02 -7.99
N GLY A 4 -19.83 5.56 -8.58
CA GLY A 4 -18.68 4.81 -9.07
C GLY A 4 -17.35 5.29 -8.51
N PHE A 5 -16.30 4.48 -8.70
CA PHE A 5 -14.91 4.88 -8.48
C PHE A 5 -14.43 5.79 -9.63
N GLY A 6 -13.66 6.83 -9.32
CA GLY A 6 -13.09 7.75 -10.30
C GLY A 6 -11.90 8.54 -9.75
N PHE A 7 -11.13 9.17 -10.64
CA PHE A 7 -10.04 10.06 -10.29
C PHE A 7 -10.14 11.37 -11.08
N THR A 8 -10.06 12.49 -10.38
CA THR A 8 -10.01 13.83 -10.99
C THR A 8 -8.66 14.46 -10.66
N LEU A 9 -7.88 14.77 -11.70
CA LEU A 9 -6.66 15.52 -11.57
C LEU A 9 -7.00 17.02 -11.57
N ASN A 10 -6.69 17.73 -10.47
CA ASN A 10 -7.05 19.14 -10.28
C ASN A 10 -5.95 20.11 -10.72
N ALA A 11 -4.68 19.78 -10.41
CA ALA A 11 -3.54 20.62 -10.73
C ALA A 11 -2.28 19.79 -10.90
N VAL A 12 -1.32 20.35 -11.66
CA VAL A 12 0.01 19.79 -11.93
C VAL A 12 1.04 20.91 -11.77
N ASP A 13 2.15 20.61 -11.08
CA ASP A 13 3.34 21.47 -11.00
C ASP A 13 4.58 20.61 -11.28
N GLY A 14 5.20 20.82 -12.44
CA GLY A 14 6.21 19.90 -12.96
C GLY A 14 5.62 18.51 -13.17
N ARG A 15 6.07 17.51 -12.35
CA ARG A 15 5.49 16.17 -12.32
C ARG A 15 4.59 15.94 -11.11
N ALA A 16 4.64 16.83 -10.11
CA ALA A 16 3.79 16.76 -8.93
C ALA A 16 2.33 16.95 -9.32
N ARG A 17 1.43 16.20 -8.66
CA ARG A 17 0.02 16.13 -9.01
C ARG A 17 -0.83 16.37 -7.76
N SER A 18 -1.94 17.08 -7.92
CA SER A 18 -2.98 17.23 -6.91
C SER A 18 -4.32 16.84 -7.51
N GLY A 19 -5.08 16.01 -6.82
CA GLY A 19 -6.35 15.49 -7.33
C GLY A 19 -7.26 14.95 -6.24
N VAL A 20 -8.33 14.29 -6.68
CA VAL A 20 -9.31 13.64 -5.80
C VAL A 20 -9.69 12.27 -6.37
N ILE A 21 -9.59 11.25 -5.54
CA ILE A 21 -10.16 9.93 -5.83
C ILE A 21 -11.57 9.91 -5.25
N HIS A 22 -12.55 9.62 -6.10
CA HIS A 22 -13.97 9.51 -5.72
C HIS A 22 -14.30 8.06 -5.42
N THR A 23 -14.92 7.81 -4.26
CA THR A 23 -15.44 6.50 -3.87
C THR A 23 -16.85 6.64 -3.30
N PRO A 24 -17.65 5.58 -3.24
CA PRO A 24 -18.96 5.63 -2.59
C PRO A 24 -18.91 5.97 -1.09
N ARG A 25 -17.73 5.83 -0.45
CA ARG A 25 -17.51 6.12 0.98
C ARG A 25 -16.87 7.48 1.23
N GLY A 26 -16.69 8.28 0.22
CA GLY A 26 -16.13 9.61 0.31
C GLY A 26 -14.94 9.83 -0.62
N GLU A 27 -14.42 11.03 -0.55
CA GLU A 27 -13.33 11.50 -1.37
C GLU A 27 -11.98 11.29 -0.66
N ILE A 28 -10.95 11.00 -1.45
CA ILE A 28 -9.57 10.91 -1.01
C ILE A 28 -8.80 12.00 -1.73
N ARG A 29 -8.37 13.02 -0.99
CA ARG A 29 -7.54 14.11 -1.52
C ARG A 29 -6.13 13.61 -1.73
N THR A 30 -5.57 13.84 -2.90
CA THR A 30 -4.19 13.46 -3.23
C THR A 30 -3.29 14.68 -3.37
N PRO A 31 -2.00 14.60 -2.95
CA PRO A 31 -1.31 13.41 -2.40
C PRO A 31 -1.89 12.95 -1.06
N ALA A 32 -2.04 11.63 -0.88
CA ALA A 32 -2.65 11.01 0.28
C ALA A 32 -1.70 10.06 0.99
N PHE A 33 -1.64 10.11 2.32
CA PHE A 33 -0.96 9.13 3.14
C PHE A 33 -1.98 8.23 3.85
N MET A 34 -1.78 6.92 3.77
CA MET A 34 -2.64 5.91 4.39
C MET A 34 -2.00 5.38 5.67
N PRO A 35 -2.52 5.72 6.86
CA PRO A 35 -2.14 5.04 8.08
C PRO A 35 -2.45 3.55 8.00
N VAL A 36 -1.53 2.70 8.50
CA VAL A 36 -1.66 1.25 8.37
C VAL A 36 -2.39 0.65 9.56
N GLY A 37 -3.57 0.09 9.29
CA GLY A 37 -4.40 -0.66 10.23
C GLY A 37 -4.20 -2.17 10.09
N THR A 38 -3.01 -2.70 10.40
CA THR A 38 -2.56 -4.06 10.09
C THR A 38 -3.56 -5.16 10.45
N ALA A 39 -4.09 -5.15 11.68
CA ALA A 39 -5.04 -6.14 12.17
C ALA A 39 -6.38 -5.47 12.51
N ALA A 40 -6.94 -4.73 11.58
CA ALA A 40 -8.14 -3.90 11.73
C ALA A 40 -8.01 -2.79 12.79
N THR A 41 -6.80 -2.33 13.04
CA THR A 41 -6.54 -1.19 13.94
C THR A 41 -5.23 -0.50 13.59
N VAL A 42 -5.21 0.82 13.61
CA VAL A 42 -3.97 1.59 13.65
C VAL A 42 -3.43 1.49 15.08
N LYS A 43 -2.30 0.80 15.24
CA LYS A 43 -1.82 0.39 16.57
C LYS A 43 -1.61 1.57 17.51
N ALA A 44 -2.25 1.51 18.69
CA ALA A 44 -2.25 2.51 19.74
C ALA A 44 -2.93 3.85 19.36
N MET A 45 -3.82 3.86 18.37
CA MET A 45 -4.65 5.01 18.02
C MET A 45 -6.12 4.61 17.98
N LEU A 46 -6.99 5.45 18.51
CA LEU A 46 -8.43 5.34 18.33
C LEU A 46 -8.81 5.78 16.90
N PRO A 47 -9.88 5.26 16.29
CA PRO A 47 -10.33 5.69 14.98
C PRO A 47 -10.54 7.21 14.88
N ASP A 48 -11.10 7.85 15.92
CA ASP A 48 -11.29 9.30 15.95
C ASP A 48 -9.97 10.07 15.98
N SER A 49 -8.94 9.54 16.65
CA SER A 49 -7.60 10.13 16.64
C SER A 49 -6.98 10.04 15.24
N VAL A 50 -7.21 8.95 14.52
CA VAL A 50 -6.77 8.81 13.12
C VAL A 50 -7.53 9.78 12.21
N ARG A 51 -8.85 9.92 12.38
CA ARG A 51 -9.65 10.95 11.66
C ARG A 51 -9.11 12.36 11.89
N ALA A 52 -8.74 12.67 13.13
CA ALA A 52 -8.23 14.00 13.53
C ALA A 52 -6.87 14.33 12.88
N THR A 53 -6.10 13.34 12.37
CA THR A 53 -4.89 13.61 11.58
C THR A 53 -5.20 14.12 10.17
N GLY A 54 -6.47 14.04 9.73
CA GLY A 54 -6.88 14.40 8.37
C GLY A 54 -6.79 13.23 7.37
N ALA A 55 -6.57 12.01 7.83
CA ALA A 55 -6.54 10.83 6.94
C ALA A 55 -7.91 10.60 6.30
N ASP A 56 -7.94 10.55 4.98
CA ASP A 56 -9.15 10.27 4.19
C ASP A 56 -9.34 8.76 3.95
N ILE A 57 -8.28 7.98 4.07
CA ILE A 57 -8.24 6.54 3.78
C ILE A 57 -7.30 5.83 4.75
N LEU A 58 -7.57 4.55 5.02
CA LEU A 58 -6.69 3.63 5.76
C LEU A 58 -6.24 2.46 4.89
N LEU A 59 -5.13 1.82 5.29
CA LEU A 59 -4.71 0.54 4.72
C LEU A 59 -4.91 -0.60 5.72
N GLY A 60 -5.53 -1.70 5.26
CA GLY A 60 -5.63 -2.96 5.98
C GLY A 60 -4.77 -4.06 5.34
N ASN A 61 -4.18 -4.96 6.14
CA ASN A 61 -3.32 -6.01 5.59
C ASN A 61 -4.07 -7.34 5.45
N THR A 62 -4.28 -7.76 4.23
CA THR A 62 -5.00 -9.00 3.84
C THR A 62 -4.42 -10.24 4.51
N TYR A 63 -3.10 -10.42 4.53
CA TYR A 63 -2.42 -11.55 5.17
C TYR A 63 -2.77 -11.68 6.66
N HIS A 64 -2.70 -10.58 7.41
CA HIS A 64 -3.01 -10.61 8.84
C HIS A 64 -4.50 -10.88 9.09
N LEU A 65 -5.36 -10.24 8.33
CA LEU A 65 -6.82 -10.36 8.49
C LEU A 65 -7.36 -11.72 8.07
N MET A 66 -6.76 -12.38 7.06
CA MET A 66 -7.13 -13.73 6.67
C MET A 66 -6.76 -14.78 7.73
N LEU A 67 -5.65 -14.57 8.44
CA LEU A 67 -5.21 -15.48 9.49
C LEU A 67 -6.00 -15.25 10.78
N ARG A 68 -6.17 -14.00 11.19
CA ARG A 68 -6.89 -13.65 12.42
C ARG A 68 -7.50 -12.24 12.34
N PRO A 69 -8.84 -12.10 12.51
CA PRO A 69 -9.81 -13.12 12.95
C PRO A 69 -10.38 -14.01 11.85
N THR A 70 -9.98 -13.93 10.63
CA THR A 70 -10.38 -14.47 9.33
C THR A 70 -11.32 -13.54 8.57
N ALA A 71 -11.16 -13.50 7.25
CA ALA A 71 -11.98 -12.63 6.37
C ALA A 71 -13.47 -13.01 6.43
N GLU A 72 -13.78 -14.31 6.53
CA GLU A 72 -15.14 -14.83 6.65
C GLU A 72 -15.82 -14.36 7.93
N ARG A 73 -15.07 -14.29 9.04
CA ARG A 73 -15.60 -13.76 10.30
C ARG A 73 -15.86 -12.26 10.20
N ILE A 74 -14.95 -11.50 9.63
CA ILE A 74 -15.13 -10.05 9.40
C ILE A 74 -16.34 -9.80 8.51
N ALA A 75 -16.52 -10.58 7.43
CA ALA A 75 -17.71 -10.48 6.57
C ALA A 75 -19.02 -10.70 7.34
N ARG A 76 -19.10 -11.74 8.18
CA ARG A 76 -20.28 -11.99 9.03
C ARG A 76 -20.56 -10.89 10.05
N LEU A 77 -19.53 -10.15 10.45
CA LEU A 77 -19.65 -9.01 11.38
C LEU A 77 -19.97 -7.69 10.68
N GLY A 78 -20.18 -7.68 9.36
CA GLY A 78 -20.60 -6.52 8.58
C GLY A 78 -19.46 -5.82 7.83
N GLY A 79 -18.34 -6.53 7.59
CA GLY A 79 -17.19 -6.05 6.84
C GLY A 79 -16.18 -5.28 7.68
N LEU A 80 -15.06 -4.93 7.04
CA LEU A 80 -13.91 -4.32 7.72
C LEU A 80 -14.22 -2.94 8.28
N HIS A 81 -15.00 -2.13 7.58
CA HIS A 81 -15.40 -0.79 8.01
C HIS A 81 -16.12 -0.82 9.38
N ARG A 82 -17.12 -1.68 9.51
CA ARG A 82 -17.85 -1.86 10.77
C ARG A 82 -16.95 -2.44 11.86
N PHE A 83 -16.12 -3.41 11.51
CA PHE A 83 -15.23 -4.08 12.43
C PHE A 83 -14.16 -3.13 13.00
N MET A 84 -13.66 -2.17 12.19
CA MET A 84 -12.69 -1.15 12.59
C MET A 84 -13.32 0.11 13.19
N ASN A 85 -14.64 0.29 13.10
CA ASN A 85 -15.31 1.56 13.36
C ASN A 85 -14.72 2.71 12.50
N TRP A 86 -14.56 2.43 11.19
CA TRP A 86 -14.03 3.38 10.20
C TRP A 86 -15.00 3.49 9.02
N ASP A 87 -15.55 4.68 8.80
CA ASP A 87 -16.60 4.94 7.82
C ASP A 87 -16.11 5.51 6.49
N ARG A 88 -14.81 5.84 6.40
CA ARG A 88 -14.15 6.34 5.21
C ARG A 88 -13.53 5.20 4.38
N PRO A 89 -13.00 5.49 3.17
CA PRO A 89 -12.38 4.47 2.33
C PRO A 89 -11.32 3.62 3.03
N ILE A 90 -11.23 2.35 2.63
CA ILE A 90 -10.20 1.40 3.04
C ILE A 90 -9.57 0.79 1.78
N LEU A 91 -8.23 0.83 1.71
CA LEU A 91 -7.46 0.01 0.79
C LEU A 91 -6.98 -1.24 1.53
N THR A 92 -7.06 -2.42 0.89
CA THR A 92 -6.37 -3.62 1.39
C THR A 92 -5.26 -4.02 0.42
N ASP A 93 -4.10 -4.38 0.99
CA ASP A 93 -3.00 -4.95 0.20
C ASP A 93 -3.36 -6.35 -0.32
N SER A 94 -2.51 -6.90 -1.21
CA SER A 94 -2.72 -8.23 -1.77
C SER A 94 -2.43 -9.39 -0.81
N GLY A 95 -1.65 -9.13 0.25
CA GLY A 95 -1.09 -10.13 1.15
C GLY A 95 0.21 -10.77 0.65
N GLY A 96 0.61 -10.53 -0.60
CA GLY A 96 1.80 -11.13 -1.22
C GLY A 96 3.08 -10.81 -0.48
N PHE A 97 3.35 -9.54 -0.22
CA PHE A 97 4.57 -9.11 0.50
C PHE A 97 4.69 -9.73 1.89
N GLN A 98 3.60 -9.80 2.67
CA GLN A 98 3.62 -10.35 4.02
C GLN A 98 3.86 -11.86 4.02
N VAL A 99 3.33 -12.60 3.06
CA VAL A 99 3.64 -14.03 2.88
C VAL A 99 5.13 -14.19 2.58
N MET A 100 5.71 -13.31 1.75
CA MET A 100 7.12 -13.35 1.39
C MET A 100 8.04 -12.99 2.56
N SER A 101 7.65 -12.03 3.41
CA SER A 101 8.47 -11.51 4.50
C SER A 101 8.28 -12.25 5.84
N LEU A 102 7.10 -12.80 6.13
CA LEU A 102 6.75 -13.34 7.44
C LEU A 102 6.62 -14.86 7.49
N ALA A 103 6.31 -15.52 6.36
CA ALA A 103 6.13 -16.96 6.33
C ALA A 103 7.50 -17.67 6.25
N ALA A 104 7.89 -18.35 7.31
CA ALA A 104 9.17 -19.10 7.39
C ALA A 104 9.23 -20.27 6.40
N LEU A 105 8.10 -20.96 6.17
CA LEU A 105 7.96 -22.06 5.23
C LEU A 105 6.97 -21.68 4.14
N ARG A 106 7.49 -21.36 2.96
CA ARG A 106 6.69 -21.02 1.78
C ARG A 106 7.18 -21.74 0.53
N LYS A 107 6.25 -22.09 -0.33
CA LYS A 107 6.54 -22.64 -1.67
C LYS A 107 5.73 -21.85 -2.69
N MET A 108 6.43 -21.22 -3.61
CA MET A 108 5.85 -20.48 -4.72
C MET A 108 5.68 -21.37 -5.94
N SER A 109 4.61 -21.14 -6.67
CA SER A 109 4.30 -21.78 -7.94
C SER A 109 3.48 -20.83 -8.81
N GLU A 110 3.16 -21.22 -10.04
CA GLU A 110 2.28 -20.44 -10.92
C GLU A 110 0.87 -20.25 -10.33
N GLU A 111 0.38 -21.22 -9.55
CA GLU A 111 -0.94 -21.16 -8.91
C GLU A 111 -1.01 -20.12 -7.80
N GLY A 112 0.10 -19.87 -7.09
CA GLY A 112 0.18 -18.98 -5.95
C GLY A 112 1.22 -19.44 -4.93
N VAL A 113 1.05 -19.06 -3.66
CA VAL A 113 2.01 -19.31 -2.58
C VAL A 113 1.38 -20.22 -1.53
N LYS A 114 1.96 -21.42 -1.34
CA LYS A 114 1.67 -22.28 -0.19
C LYS A 114 2.56 -21.87 0.98
N PHE A 115 2.00 -21.68 2.17
CA PHE A 115 2.77 -21.27 3.33
C PHE A 115 2.17 -21.80 4.64
N SER A 116 2.98 -21.75 5.71
CA SER A 116 2.52 -22.01 7.07
C SER A 116 2.35 -20.72 7.84
N SER A 117 1.21 -20.60 8.53
CA SER A 117 0.91 -19.44 9.37
C SER A 117 1.95 -19.28 10.48
N HIS A 118 2.44 -18.07 10.68
CA HIS A 118 3.35 -17.72 11.77
C HIS A 118 2.65 -17.68 13.14
N ILE A 119 1.30 -17.77 13.17
CA ILE A 119 0.51 -17.70 14.40
C ILE A 119 0.37 -19.08 15.04
N ASP A 120 0.05 -20.09 14.23
CA ASP A 120 -0.37 -21.42 14.69
C ASP A 120 0.17 -22.58 13.82
N GLY A 121 0.98 -22.27 12.80
CA GLY A 121 1.55 -23.27 11.90
C GLY A 121 0.57 -23.87 10.89
N SER A 122 -0.68 -23.45 10.86
CA SER A 122 -1.68 -23.93 9.90
C SER A 122 -1.25 -23.67 8.46
N LYS A 123 -1.58 -24.60 7.55
CA LYS A 123 -1.20 -24.52 6.14
C LYS A 123 -2.24 -23.75 5.32
N HIS A 124 -1.77 -22.82 4.53
CA HIS A 124 -2.61 -21.98 3.67
C HIS A 124 -2.09 -21.97 2.24
N MET A 125 -2.99 -21.69 1.32
CA MET A 125 -2.70 -21.36 -0.07
C MET A 125 -3.27 -19.98 -0.36
N LEU A 126 -2.43 -19.06 -0.80
CA LEU A 126 -2.84 -17.74 -1.28
C LEU A 126 -2.54 -17.67 -2.78
N SER A 127 -3.60 -17.59 -3.57
CA SER A 127 -3.58 -17.39 -5.02
C SER A 127 -4.14 -16.02 -5.36
N PRO A 128 -4.00 -15.53 -6.61
CA PRO A 128 -4.67 -14.30 -7.05
C PRO A 128 -6.16 -14.30 -6.76
N GLU A 129 -6.85 -15.40 -7.08
CA GLU A 129 -8.30 -15.56 -6.87
C GLU A 129 -8.65 -15.51 -5.38
N ARG A 130 -7.87 -16.22 -4.54
CA ARG A 130 -8.11 -16.23 -3.09
C ARG A 130 -7.84 -14.86 -2.47
N SER A 131 -6.82 -14.14 -2.93
CA SER A 131 -6.56 -12.76 -2.50
C SER A 131 -7.74 -11.84 -2.83
N MET A 132 -8.28 -11.93 -4.06
CA MET A 132 -9.46 -11.15 -4.46
C MET A 132 -10.70 -11.52 -3.64
N GLU A 133 -10.92 -12.81 -3.38
CA GLU A 133 -12.02 -13.28 -2.53
C GLU A 133 -11.92 -12.74 -1.10
N ILE A 134 -10.73 -12.79 -0.49
CA ILE A 134 -10.49 -12.28 0.86
C ILE A 134 -10.77 -10.77 0.92
N GLN A 135 -10.22 -9.99 -0.01
CA GLN A 135 -10.43 -8.54 -0.06
C GLN A 135 -11.91 -8.19 -0.31
N LYS A 136 -12.63 -9.02 -1.08
CA LYS A 136 -14.08 -8.91 -1.25
C LYS A 136 -14.84 -9.18 0.06
N LEU A 137 -14.47 -10.22 0.80
CA LEU A 137 -15.07 -10.55 2.12
C LEU A 137 -14.80 -9.44 3.14
N LEU A 138 -13.65 -8.80 3.09
CA LEU A 138 -13.32 -7.64 3.92
C LEU A 138 -14.18 -6.41 3.55
N GLY A 139 -14.65 -6.31 2.33
CA GLY A 139 -15.45 -5.19 1.82
C GLY A 139 -14.62 -3.93 1.58
N SER A 140 -13.36 -4.08 1.15
CA SER A 140 -12.46 -2.96 0.86
C SER A 140 -12.92 -2.17 -0.36
N ASP A 141 -12.75 -0.85 -0.34
CA ASP A 141 -13.10 0.03 -1.45
C ASP A 141 -12.06 -0.03 -2.57
N ILE A 142 -10.79 -0.12 -2.20
CA ILE A 142 -9.66 -0.31 -3.11
C ILE A 142 -8.95 -1.61 -2.74
N VAL A 143 -8.72 -2.48 -3.73
CA VAL A 143 -8.01 -3.75 -3.55
C VAL A 143 -6.76 -3.79 -4.43
N MET A 144 -5.73 -4.52 -3.98
CA MET A 144 -4.48 -4.67 -4.73
C MET A 144 -4.44 -6.01 -5.45
N ALA A 145 -4.00 -6.02 -6.70
CA ALA A 145 -3.70 -7.24 -7.44
C ALA A 145 -2.61 -8.05 -6.71
N PHE A 146 -2.71 -9.38 -6.77
CA PHE A 146 -1.73 -10.25 -6.12
C PHE A 146 -0.41 -10.22 -6.89
N ASP A 147 0.70 -10.05 -6.18
CA ASP A 147 2.03 -9.89 -6.74
C ASP A 147 3.10 -10.65 -5.97
N GLU A 148 4.25 -10.83 -6.59
CA GLU A 148 5.49 -11.28 -5.97
C GLU A 148 6.48 -10.12 -5.90
N CYS A 149 7.00 -9.86 -4.68
CA CYS A 149 8.09 -8.94 -4.45
C CYS A 149 9.33 -9.76 -4.02
N PRO A 150 10.35 -9.92 -4.89
CA PRO A 150 11.54 -10.68 -4.55
C PRO A 150 12.35 -9.98 -3.47
N ALA A 151 12.98 -10.77 -2.58
CA ALA A 151 13.91 -10.23 -1.60
C ALA A 151 15.18 -9.71 -2.31
N LEU A 152 15.69 -8.57 -1.86
CA LEU A 152 16.98 -8.04 -2.33
C LEU A 152 18.13 -8.49 -1.42
N PRO A 153 19.38 -8.67 -1.97
CA PRO A 153 19.72 -8.52 -3.38
C PRO A 153 19.21 -9.68 -4.24
N ALA A 154 18.82 -9.40 -5.49
CA ALA A 154 18.39 -10.39 -6.48
C ALA A 154 19.05 -10.11 -7.83
N THR A 155 19.27 -11.16 -8.64
CA THR A 155 19.77 -10.99 -10.01
C THR A 155 18.67 -10.47 -10.94
N ASP A 156 19.04 -9.82 -12.04
CA ASP A 156 18.07 -9.32 -13.03
C ASP A 156 17.17 -10.43 -13.59
N GLU A 157 17.71 -11.64 -13.77
CA GLU A 157 16.91 -12.79 -14.22
C GLU A 157 15.88 -13.23 -13.17
N ALA A 158 16.23 -13.15 -11.87
CA ALA A 158 15.31 -13.47 -10.80
C ALA A 158 14.21 -12.39 -10.71
N VAL A 159 14.58 -11.12 -10.82
CA VAL A 159 13.65 -9.99 -10.86
C VAL A 159 12.71 -10.10 -12.07
N ALA A 160 13.24 -10.43 -13.25
CA ALA A 160 12.44 -10.61 -14.47
C ALA A 160 11.43 -11.76 -14.34
N ARG A 161 11.86 -12.92 -13.79
CA ARG A 161 10.95 -14.06 -13.56
C ARG A 161 9.81 -13.68 -12.58
N SER A 162 10.16 -13.03 -11.48
CA SER A 162 9.21 -12.56 -10.47
C SER A 162 8.23 -11.55 -11.06
N MET A 163 8.72 -10.55 -11.78
CA MET A 163 7.89 -9.54 -12.43
C MET A 163 6.91 -10.18 -13.41
N ARG A 164 7.38 -11.10 -14.30
CA ARG A 164 6.50 -11.76 -15.26
C ARG A 164 5.47 -12.67 -14.61
N LEU A 165 5.80 -13.33 -13.48
CA LEU A 165 4.83 -14.05 -12.66
C LEU A 165 3.77 -13.09 -12.12
N SER A 166 4.20 -11.94 -11.56
CA SER A 166 3.29 -10.90 -11.07
C SER A 166 2.35 -10.39 -12.17
N MET A 167 2.80 -10.25 -13.42
CA MET A 167 1.92 -9.84 -14.52
C MET A 167 0.85 -10.90 -14.85
N ARG A 168 1.20 -12.20 -14.82
CA ARG A 168 0.21 -13.28 -14.99
C ARG A 168 -0.79 -13.31 -13.82
N TRP A 169 -0.31 -13.09 -12.59
CA TRP A 169 -1.16 -12.99 -11.42
C TRP A 169 -2.03 -11.73 -11.43
N ALA A 170 -1.54 -10.63 -11.99
CA ALA A 170 -2.32 -9.40 -12.18
C ALA A 170 -3.51 -9.64 -13.11
N GLN A 171 -3.32 -10.37 -14.23
CA GLN A 171 -4.42 -10.77 -15.12
C GLN A 171 -5.45 -11.63 -14.36
N ARG A 172 -5.01 -12.67 -13.66
CA ARG A 172 -5.88 -13.55 -12.86
C ARG A 172 -6.62 -12.78 -11.75
N SER A 173 -5.94 -11.81 -11.12
CA SER A 173 -6.57 -10.92 -10.14
C SER A 173 -7.67 -10.06 -10.78
N ARG A 174 -7.42 -9.53 -11.98
CA ARG A 174 -8.41 -8.75 -12.74
C ARG A 174 -9.63 -9.60 -13.08
N ASP A 175 -9.40 -10.82 -13.57
CA ASP A 175 -10.48 -11.75 -13.93
C ASP A 175 -11.32 -12.14 -12.70
N ALA A 176 -10.68 -12.42 -11.56
CA ALA A 176 -11.33 -12.77 -10.31
C ALA A 176 -12.04 -11.59 -9.62
N PHE A 177 -11.53 -10.36 -9.81
CA PHE A 177 -12.19 -9.15 -9.30
C PHE A 177 -13.53 -8.93 -10.02
N GLY A 178 -13.57 -9.15 -11.33
CA GLY A 178 -14.77 -8.99 -12.17
C GLY A 178 -15.30 -7.56 -12.20
N ASP A 179 -16.61 -7.43 -12.32
CA ASP A 179 -17.33 -6.14 -12.25
C ASP A 179 -17.84 -5.91 -10.81
N ARG A 180 -17.32 -4.86 -10.18
CA ARG A 180 -17.69 -4.46 -8.81
C ARG A 180 -17.90 -2.94 -8.75
N PRO A 181 -19.08 -2.46 -9.10
CA PRO A 181 -19.38 -1.02 -9.10
C PRO A 181 -19.03 -0.36 -7.76
N GLY A 182 -18.35 0.77 -7.83
CA GLY A 182 -17.92 1.53 -6.66
C GLY A 182 -16.67 1.01 -5.96
N HIS A 183 -16.09 -0.10 -6.42
CA HIS A 183 -14.81 -0.61 -5.92
C HIS A 183 -13.74 -0.48 -7.00
N ALA A 184 -12.48 -0.43 -6.58
CA ALA A 184 -11.34 -0.31 -7.49
C ALA A 184 -10.35 -1.44 -7.31
N LEU A 185 -9.71 -1.85 -8.41
CA LEU A 185 -8.57 -2.75 -8.42
C LEU A 185 -7.33 -2.01 -8.90
N PHE A 186 -6.27 -2.03 -8.11
CA PHE A 186 -4.99 -1.45 -8.48
C PHE A 186 -3.99 -2.53 -8.90
N GLY A 187 -3.34 -2.31 -10.05
CA GLY A 187 -2.22 -3.13 -10.52
C GLY A 187 -0.90 -2.69 -9.86
N ILE A 188 0.06 -3.62 -9.73
CA ILE A 188 1.35 -3.34 -9.10
C ILE A 188 2.47 -3.53 -10.11
N MET A 189 3.16 -2.43 -10.46
CA MET A 189 4.35 -2.44 -11.31
C MET A 189 5.52 -3.01 -10.52
N GLN A 190 6.10 -4.11 -11.01
CA GLN A 190 7.31 -4.73 -10.50
C GLN A 190 8.46 -4.54 -11.52
N GLY A 191 9.70 -4.93 -11.18
CA GLY A 191 10.87 -4.83 -12.07
C GLY A 191 12.16 -4.38 -11.37
N GLY A 192 12.17 -4.31 -10.03
CA GLY A 192 13.33 -3.88 -9.25
C GLY A 192 13.78 -2.47 -9.64
N VAL A 193 15.06 -2.27 -9.83
CA VAL A 193 15.65 -1.01 -10.30
C VAL A 193 15.90 -0.99 -11.82
N ASN A 194 15.50 -2.04 -12.54
CA ASN A 194 15.74 -2.18 -13.95
C ASN A 194 14.64 -1.49 -14.77
N GLN A 195 15.01 -0.48 -15.58
CA GLN A 195 14.07 0.35 -16.33
C GLN A 195 13.31 -0.43 -17.40
N ASP A 196 13.97 -1.37 -18.09
CA ASP A 196 13.35 -2.15 -19.16
C ASP A 196 12.28 -3.08 -18.58
N LEU A 197 12.58 -3.73 -17.44
CA LEU A 197 11.61 -4.58 -16.74
C LEU A 197 10.41 -3.76 -16.20
N ARG A 198 10.64 -2.54 -15.71
CA ARG A 198 9.56 -1.62 -15.35
C ARG A 198 8.70 -1.25 -16.56
N GLY A 199 9.32 -1.03 -17.72
CA GLY A 199 8.62 -0.77 -18.98
C GLY A 199 7.77 -1.96 -19.43
N GLU A 200 8.32 -3.19 -19.38
CA GLU A 200 7.59 -4.43 -19.66
C GLU A 200 6.39 -4.58 -18.71
N SER A 201 6.60 -4.38 -17.42
CA SER A 201 5.54 -4.44 -16.40
C SER A 201 4.45 -3.41 -16.64
N ALA A 202 4.81 -2.14 -16.87
CA ALA A 202 3.85 -1.07 -17.15
C ALA A 202 3.02 -1.36 -18.41
N GLY A 203 3.66 -1.86 -19.47
CA GLY A 203 2.98 -2.26 -20.71
C GLY A 203 1.93 -3.34 -20.48
N ALA A 204 2.29 -4.39 -19.73
CA ALA A 204 1.38 -5.48 -19.37
C ALA A 204 0.20 -4.98 -18.52
N LEU A 205 0.47 -4.18 -17.48
CA LEU A 205 -0.57 -3.65 -16.61
C LEU A 205 -1.54 -2.72 -17.36
N ARG A 206 -1.03 -1.89 -18.27
CA ARG A 206 -1.88 -1.01 -19.12
C ARG A 206 -2.75 -1.82 -20.07
N ALA A 207 -2.24 -2.93 -20.61
CA ALA A 207 -3.01 -3.82 -21.48
C ALA A 207 -4.13 -4.54 -20.71
N ILE A 208 -3.91 -4.96 -19.47
CA ILE A 208 -4.92 -5.57 -18.59
C ILE A 208 -5.97 -4.52 -18.19
N GLY A 209 -5.56 -3.31 -17.84
CA GLY A 209 -6.44 -2.21 -17.42
C GLY A 209 -6.83 -2.28 -15.94
N PHE A 210 -6.41 -1.25 -15.19
CA PHE A 210 -6.68 -1.10 -13.75
C PHE A 210 -7.24 0.28 -13.44
N ASP A 211 -7.92 0.41 -12.30
CA ASP A 211 -8.49 1.68 -11.81
C ASP A 211 -7.43 2.60 -11.19
N GLY A 212 -6.28 2.04 -10.82
CA GLY A 212 -5.10 2.72 -10.33
C GLY A 212 -3.88 1.83 -10.44
N TYR A 213 -2.69 2.41 -10.22
CA TYR A 213 -1.43 1.71 -10.44
C TYR A 213 -0.47 1.99 -9.28
N ALA A 214 0.13 0.94 -8.74
CA ALA A 214 1.16 1.05 -7.72
C ALA A 214 2.56 0.80 -8.29
N VAL A 215 3.55 1.45 -7.71
CA VAL A 215 4.97 1.15 -7.90
C VAL A 215 5.40 0.30 -6.70
N GLY A 216 5.57 -1.00 -6.94
CA GLY A 216 6.00 -1.97 -5.94
C GLY A 216 7.50 -2.27 -6.03
N GLY A 217 8.01 -3.09 -5.10
CA GLY A 217 9.41 -3.53 -5.09
C GLY A 217 10.42 -2.41 -4.83
N LEU A 218 10.00 -1.36 -4.15
CA LEU A 218 10.82 -0.27 -3.62
C LEU A 218 10.65 -0.19 -2.10
N ALA A 219 11.54 0.53 -1.40
CA ALA A 219 11.61 0.59 0.06
C ALA A 219 11.81 -0.79 0.73
N VAL A 220 12.48 -1.71 0.02
CA VAL A 220 12.79 -3.08 0.49
C VAL A 220 14.28 -3.31 0.72
N GLY A 221 15.09 -2.23 0.76
CA GLY A 221 16.51 -2.27 1.09
C GLY A 221 17.45 -1.64 0.05
N GLU A 222 16.94 -1.12 -1.06
CA GLU A 222 17.72 -0.50 -2.15
C GLU A 222 18.31 0.87 -1.80
N GLY A 223 17.74 1.55 -0.82
CA GLY A 223 18.13 2.91 -0.42
C GLY A 223 17.39 4.01 -1.19
N GLN A 224 17.42 5.24 -0.65
CA GLN A 224 16.67 6.38 -1.17
C GLN A 224 17.09 6.79 -2.58
N GLU A 225 18.40 6.82 -2.86
CA GLU A 225 18.94 7.23 -4.17
C GLU A 225 18.44 6.31 -5.29
N ALA A 226 18.51 4.98 -5.08
CA ALA A 226 18.02 4.01 -6.05
C ALA A 226 16.49 4.10 -6.22
N MET A 227 15.75 4.29 -5.13
CA MET A 227 14.30 4.53 -5.18
C MET A 227 13.97 5.77 -6.03
N PHE A 228 14.62 6.90 -5.80
CA PHE A 228 14.36 8.11 -6.56
C PHE A 228 14.77 7.98 -8.03
N SER A 229 15.88 7.28 -8.32
CA SER A 229 16.27 6.98 -9.71
C SER A 229 15.17 6.21 -10.46
N VAL A 230 14.52 5.25 -9.80
CA VAL A 230 13.35 4.54 -10.38
C VAL A 230 12.17 5.48 -10.55
N LEU A 231 11.88 6.32 -9.55
CA LEU A 231 10.75 7.25 -9.61
C LEU A 231 10.94 8.36 -10.65
N ASP A 232 12.16 8.63 -11.09
CA ASP A 232 12.42 9.60 -12.17
C ASP A 232 11.80 9.16 -13.51
N TYR A 233 11.52 7.86 -13.71
CA TYR A 233 10.94 7.37 -14.96
C TYR A 233 9.66 6.53 -14.76
N ALA A 234 9.56 5.74 -13.71
CA ALA A 234 8.47 4.76 -13.54
C ALA A 234 7.06 5.38 -13.48
N PRO A 235 6.80 6.48 -12.76
CA PRO A 235 5.47 7.11 -12.76
C PRO A 235 5.02 7.58 -14.15
N GLY A 236 5.96 8.04 -14.99
CA GLY A 236 5.69 8.46 -16.37
C GLY A 236 5.29 7.33 -17.33
N MET A 237 5.54 6.06 -16.95
CA MET A 237 5.12 4.89 -17.72
C MET A 237 3.65 4.50 -17.43
N LEU A 238 3.05 5.05 -16.38
CA LEU A 238 1.70 4.75 -15.92
C LEU A 238 0.68 5.78 -16.45
N PRO A 239 -0.59 5.42 -16.61
CA PRO A 239 -1.63 6.33 -17.10
C PRO A 239 -1.72 7.62 -16.28
N GLU A 240 -1.95 8.75 -16.96
CA GLU A 240 -2.05 10.05 -16.31
C GLU A 240 -3.41 10.27 -15.65
N ASP A 241 -4.44 9.65 -16.18
CA ASP A 241 -5.82 9.72 -15.72
C ASP A 241 -6.15 8.72 -14.58
N ARG A 242 -5.12 8.12 -13.98
CA ARG A 242 -5.26 7.16 -12.88
C ARG A 242 -4.38 7.54 -11.70
N PRO A 243 -4.79 7.20 -10.46
CA PRO A 243 -3.95 7.40 -9.28
C PRO A 243 -2.71 6.51 -9.31
N ARG A 244 -1.59 7.04 -8.80
CA ARG A 244 -0.28 6.39 -8.71
C ARG A 244 0.12 6.22 -7.25
N TYR A 245 0.37 5.00 -6.83
CA TYR A 245 0.61 4.65 -5.44
C TYR A 245 2.02 4.09 -5.26
N LEU A 246 2.83 4.71 -4.38
CA LEU A 246 4.14 4.18 -3.96
C LEU A 246 3.98 3.44 -2.63
N MET A 247 4.22 2.13 -2.66
CA MET A 247 3.94 1.23 -1.55
C MET A 247 5.06 1.27 -0.49
N GLY A 248 4.68 1.32 0.79
CA GLY A 248 5.59 1.12 1.93
C GLY A 248 6.49 2.31 2.27
N VAL A 249 6.27 3.49 1.70
CA VAL A 249 7.09 4.69 1.90
C VAL A 249 6.43 5.68 2.85
N GLY A 250 7.17 6.10 3.91
CA GLY A 250 6.59 6.93 4.97
C GLY A 250 7.55 7.86 5.69
N LYS A 251 8.79 8.04 5.24
CA LYS A 251 9.63 9.13 5.73
C LYS A 251 9.22 10.43 5.02
N PRO A 252 9.20 11.58 5.72
CA PRO A 252 8.76 12.84 5.12
C PRO A 252 9.54 13.24 3.86
N ASP A 253 10.85 13.09 3.86
CA ASP A 253 11.73 13.40 2.74
C ASP A 253 11.48 12.47 1.53
N ASP A 254 11.25 11.17 1.79
CA ASP A 254 10.89 10.20 0.74
C ASP A 254 9.52 10.53 0.12
N ILE A 255 8.54 10.93 0.93
CA ILE A 255 7.20 11.31 0.47
C ILE A 255 7.28 12.57 -0.42
N VAL A 256 7.96 13.63 0.04
CA VAL A 256 8.09 14.87 -0.73
C VAL A 256 8.79 14.60 -2.06
N GLY A 257 9.94 13.91 -2.03
CA GLY A 257 10.67 13.58 -3.26
C GLY A 257 9.90 12.69 -4.22
N ALA A 258 9.02 11.80 -3.71
CA ALA A 258 8.16 10.98 -4.56
C ALA A 258 6.96 11.75 -5.14
N VAL A 259 6.37 12.70 -4.37
CA VAL A 259 5.34 13.62 -4.87
C VAL A 259 5.88 14.47 -6.02
N GLU A 260 7.09 15.03 -5.89
CA GLU A 260 7.77 15.77 -6.95
C GLU A 260 7.94 14.95 -8.24
N ARG A 261 7.95 13.61 -8.12
CA ARG A 261 8.08 12.65 -9.23
C ARG A 261 6.75 12.09 -9.73
N GLY A 262 5.62 12.57 -9.20
CA GLY A 262 4.28 12.26 -9.72
C GLY A 262 3.57 11.10 -9.02
N ILE A 263 3.88 10.83 -7.76
CA ILE A 263 3.15 9.87 -6.92
C ILE A 263 2.02 10.57 -6.17
N ASP A 264 0.87 9.91 -6.07
CA ASP A 264 -0.36 10.43 -5.47
C ASP A 264 -0.70 9.81 -4.11
N MET A 265 -0.25 8.57 -3.84
CA MET A 265 -0.65 7.82 -2.64
C MET A 265 0.55 7.14 -2.00
N PHE A 266 0.49 7.00 -0.68
CA PHE A 266 1.54 6.40 0.16
C PHE A 266 0.92 5.62 1.30
N ASP A 267 1.64 4.60 1.79
CA ASP A 267 1.38 3.95 3.07
C ASP A 267 2.68 3.67 3.79
N CYS A 268 2.66 3.70 5.09
CA CYS A 268 3.74 3.11 5.90
C CYS A 268 3.30 2.99 7.37
N VAL A 269 3.82 1.96 8.04
CA VAL A 269 3.70 1.85 9.50
C VAL A 269 4.63 2.80 10.26
N LEU A 270 5.61 3.40 9.56
CA LEU A 270 6.71 4.15 10.18
C LEU A 270 6.23 5.30 11.08
N PRO A 271 5.31 6.21 10.68
CA PRO A 271 4.92 7.32 11.53
C PRO A 271 4.34 6.86 12.87
N THR A 272 3.39 5.93 12.86
CA THR A 272 2.77 5.41 14.08
C THR A 272 3.71 4.52 14.88
N ARG A 273 4.59 3.75 14.21
CA ARG A 273 5.64 2.96 14.88
C ARG A 273 6.64 3.87 15.57
N SER A 274 7.15 4.89 14.88
CA SER A 274 8.09 5.88 15.43
C SER A 274 7.48 6.62 16.62
N GLY A 275 6.25 7.10 16.51
CA GLY A 275 5.53 7.77 17.60
C GLY A 275 5.43 6.89 18.86
N ARG A 276 5.07 5.61 18.73
CA ARG A 276 5.04 4.66 19.87
C ARG A 276 6.39 4.43 20.51
N ASN A 277 7.49 4.58 19.76
CA ASN A 277 8.86 4.44 20.24
C ASN A 277 9.49 5.77 20.69
N GLY A 278 8.70 6.85 20.71
CA GLY A 278 9.16 8.17 21.18
C GLY A 278 9.97 8.93 20.14
N GLN A 279 9.86 8.59 18.86
CA GLN A 279 10.45 9.35 17.76
C GLN A 279 9.39 10.20 17.08
N ALA A 280 9.72 11.46 16.79
CA ALA A 280 8.90 12.37 15.98
C ALA A 280 9.74 12.95 14.84
N PHE A 281 9.10 13.20 13.70
CA PHE A 281 9.69 13.92 12.59
C PHE A 281 9.38 15.41 12.71
N THR A 282 10.39 16.25 12.58
CA THR A 282 10.25 17.71 12.64
C THR A 282 10.90 18.36 11.43
N HIS A 283 10.67 19.67 11.22
CA HIS A 283 11.35 20.44 10.16
C HIS A 283 12.89 20.47 10.32
N HIS A 284 13.41 20.13 11.48
CA HIS A 284 14.84 20.05 11.75
C HIS A 284 15.37 18.61 11.77
N GLY A 285 14.57 17.66 11.26
CA GLY A 285 14.90 16.23 11.26
C GLY A 285 14.23 15.44 12.39
N PRO A 286 14.52 14.13 12.49
CA PRO A 286 13.93 13.27 13.50
C PRO A 286 14.47 13.58 14.90
N ILE A 287 13.58 13.65 15.88
CA ILE A 287 13.91 13.74 17.29
C ILE A 287 13.46 12.47 18.02
N ASN A 288 14.26 12.02 19.00
CA ASN A 288 13.83 11.00 19.95
C ASN A 288 13.64 11.65 21.31
N ILE A 289 12.39 11.70 21.79
CA ILE A 289 12.02 12.37 23.05
C ILE A 289 12.65 11.71 24.28
N ARG A 290 13.15 10.48 24.16
CA ARG A 290 13.88 9.78 25.22
C ARG A 290 15.34 10.23 25.35
N ASN A 291 15.83 11.05 24.41
CA ASN A 291 17.21 11.52 24.46
C ASN A 291 17.40 12.50 25.62
N ALA A 292 18.42 12.27 26.47
CA ALA A 292 18.73 13.06 27.65
C ALA A 292 18.88 14.56 27.36
N LYS A 293 19.29 14.96 26.15
CA LYS A 293 19.38 16.38 25.75
C LYS A 293 18.05 17.13 25.82
N PHE A 294 16.94 16.43 25.89
CA PHE A 294 15.59 17.00 25.99
C PHE A 294 15.02 16.96 27.42
N ALA A 295 15.77 16.44 28.42
CA ALA A 295 15.25 16.21 29.77
C ALA A 295 14.75 17.50 30.44
N GLU A 296 15.42 18.62 30.19
CA GLU A 296 15.10 19.92 30.76
C GLU A 296 14.57 20.94 29.73
N ASP A 297 14.29 20.50 28.53
CA ASP A 297 13.76 21.35 27.49
C ASP A 297 12.28 21.69 27.76
N GLN A 298 11.99 22.94 28.11
CA GLN A 298 10.67 23.45 28.43
C GLN A 298 9.89 23.94 27.19
N GLY A 299 10.54 23.98 26.03
CA GLY A 299 9.88 24.38 24.80
C GLY A 299 8.87 23.33 24.30
N PRO A 300 7.85 23.73 23.52
CA PRO A 300 6.96 22.79 22.85
C PRO A 300 7.80 21.96 21.88
N LYS A 301 8.05 20.71 22.22
CA LYS A 301 8.88 19.80 21.42
C LYS A 301 8.22 19.45 20.08
N ILE A 302 6.91 19.63 20.02
CA ILE A 302 6.09 19.33 18.86
C ILE A 302 4.99 20.39 18.83
N GLY A 303 5.06 21.37 17.93
CA GLY A 303 3.84 21.85 17.33
C GLY A 303 3.24 20.62 16.70
N ARG A 304 1.95 20.34 16.80
CA ARG A 304 1.29 19.09 16.42
C ARG A 304 2.13 18.27 15.47
N ALA A 305 2.65 17.11 15.91
CA ALA A 305 3.27 16.17 15.01
C ALA A 305 2.18 15.79 14.01
N HIS A 306 2.25 16.36 12.83
CA HIS A 306 1.45 15.88 11.71
C HIS A 306 2.10 14.56 11.30
N VAL A 307 1.49 13.49 11.77
CA VAL A 307 1.72 12.14 11.27
C VAL A 307 0.97 12.03 9.96
#